data_d1a91702ca35c8f9822ea947457bbcc0
#
_entry.id   d1a91702ca35c8f9822ea947457bbcc0
#
_cell.length_a   1.000
_cell.length_b   1.000
_cell.length_c   1.000
_cell.angle_alpha   90.00
_cell.angle_beta   90.00
_cell.angle_gamma   90.00
#
_symmetry.space_group_name_H-M   'P 1'
#
loop_
_entity.id
_entity.type
_entity.pdbx_description
1 polymer ?
#
loop_
_entity_poly.entity_id
_entity_poly.type
_entity_poly.pdbx_seq_one_letter_code
_entity_poly.pdbx_strand_id
1 'polypeptide(L)'
;MSIRARTYLVGCFAAAFVALACTGPAWAGGPGGVIEETGDIAQAVGSGLINGQLVGYTAFGPDDDAAAAAVVAVCEAAGAQQCTSDEVSNDRLCIMSIGDSTTGGVAGGAGRTEDDAYADAVARAAAANTPLGPETVVLMSACP
;
A
#
# COMPACT_ATOMS: atom_id res chain seq x y z
N MET A 1 40.89 39.26 -45.06
CA MET A 1 40.10 38.41 -44.17
C MET A 1 38.88 39.22 -43.72
N SER A 2 37.73 38.97 -44.38
CA SER A 2 36.50 39.72 -44.12
C SER A 2 35.57 38.89 -43.24
N ILE A 3 35.30 39.38 -42.04
CA ILE A 3 34.34 38.80 -41.14
C ILE A 3 32.99 39.42 -41.40
N ARG A 4 32.04 38.65 -41.94
CA ARG A 4 30.66 39.07 -42.14
C ARG A 4 29.86 38.84 -40.83
N ALA A 5 29.46 39.94 -40.22
CA ALA A 5 28.48 39.94 -39.13
C ALA A 5 27.10 39.59 -39.70
N ARG A 6 26.46 38.55 -39.17
CA ARG A 6 25.05 38.22 -39.42
C ARG A 6 24.21 38.77 -38.27
N THR A 7 23.46 39.78 -38.61
CA THR A 7 22.44 40.37 -37.72
C THR A 7 21.23 39.46 -37.73
N TYR A 8 20.87 38.88 -36.57
CA TYR A 8 19.60 38.21 -36.37
C TYR A 8 18.59 39.18 -35.80
N LEU A 9 17.55 39.43 -36.59
CA LEU A 9 16.35 40.17 -36.17
C LEU A 9 15.57 39.28 -35.18
N VAL A 10 15.47 39.75 -33.96
CA VAL A 10 14.58 39.14 -32.94
C VAL A 10 13.20 39.74 -33.14
N GLY A 11 12.29 38.95 -33.70
CA GLY A 11 10.88 39.29 -33.80
C GLY A 11 10.19 39.13 -32.44
N CYS A 12 9.73 40.21 -31.86
CA CYS A 12 8.84 40.23 -30.72
C CYS A 12 7.45 39.73 -31.14
N PHE A 13 7.10 38.48 -30.80
CA PHE A 13 5.73 38.04 -30.84
C PHE A 13 5.07 38.39 -29.50
N ALA A 14 4.19 39.40 -29.56
CA ALA A 14 3.28 39.69 -28.46
C ALA A 14 2.22 38.59 -28.38
N ALA A 15 2.38 37.65 -27.46
CA ALA A 15 1.35 36.68 -27.13
C ALA A 15 0.32 37.36 -26.20
N ALA A 16 -0.85 37.66 -26.74
CA ALA A 16 -2.00 38.07 -25.95
C ALA A 16 -2.49 36.88 -25.14
N PHE A 17 -2.24 36.87 -23.82
CA PHE A 17 -2.85 35.96 -22.91
C PHE A 17 -4.32 36.30 -22.75
N VAL A 18 -5.20 35.57 -23.41
CA VAL A 18 -6.62 35.55 -23.09
C VAL A 18 -6.76 34.70 -21.81
N ALA A 19 -6.93 35.36 -20.69
CA ALA A 19 -7.34 34.73 -19.45
C ALA A 19 -8.78 34.23 -19.60
N LEU A 20 -8.97 32.97 -19.99
CA LEU A 20 -10.26 32.30 -19.81
C LEU A 20 -10.46 32.13 -18.31
N ALA A 21 -11.24 33.02 -17.71
CA ALA A 21 -11.82 32.79 -16.40
C ALA A 21 -12.76 31.60 -16.51
N CYS A 22 -12.30 30.42 -16.12
CA CYS A 22 -13.16 29.28 -15.84
C CYS A 22 -13.98 29.59 -14.60
N THR A 23 -15.10 30.32 -14.77
CA THR A 23 -16.16 30.35 -13.77
C THR A 23 -16.93 29.05 -13.91
N GLY A 24 -16.34 27.96 -13.41
CA GLY A 24 -17.09 26.75 -13.11
C GLY A 24 -18.07 27.08 -12.00
N PRO A 25 -19.34 26.64 -12.06
CA PRO A 25 -20.23 26.77 -10.92
C PRO A 25 -19.59 26.08 -9.74
N ALA A 26 -19.28 26.85 -8.69
CA ALA A 26 -18.95 26.29 -7.41
C ALA A 26 -20.20 25.55 -6.93
N TRP A 27 -20.21 24.24 -7.03
CA TRP A 27 -21.19 23.38 -6.38
C TRP A 27 -20.90 23.34 -4.88
N ALA A 28 -21.04 24.49 -4.23
CA ALA A 28 -21.09 24.59 -2.80
C ALA A 28 -22.54 24.42 -2.39
N GLY A 29 -22.91 23.28 -1.86
CA GLY A 29 -24.19 23.08 -1.22
C GLY A 29 -25.20 22.29 -2.03
N GLY A 30 -24.87 21.05 -2.36
CA GLY A 30 -25.91 20.02 -2.42
C GLY A 30 -26.42 19.77 -0.99
N PRO A 31 -27.71 19.38 -0.80
CA PRO A 31 -28.19 18.89 0.48
C PRO A 31 -27.25 17.76 0.89
N GLY A 32 -26.85 17.71 2.17
CA GLY A 32 -25.82 16.80 2.66
C GLY A 32 -25.92 15.45 1.98
N GLY A 33 -25.15 15.32 0.90
CA GLY A 33 -25.04 14.08 0.18
C GLY A 33 -24.48 13.12 1.19
N VAL A 34 -25.20 12.03 1.42
CA VAL A 34 -24.62 10.83 1.96
C VAL A 34 -23.34 10.68 1.15
N ILE A 35 -22.19 10.88 1.76
CA ILE A 35 -20.94 10.38 1.22
C ILE A 35 -21.17 8.88 1.27
N GLU A 36 -21.61 8.31 0.14
CA GLU A 36 -21.40 6.91 -0.06
C GLU A 36 -19.88 6.77 -0.12
N GLU A 37 -19.26 6.69 1.04
CA GLU A 37 -17.97 6.03 1.17
C GLU A 37 -18.19 4.54 0.91
N THR A 38 -18.59 4.23 -0.29
CA THR A 38 -18.46 2.90 -0.88
C THR A 38 -17.07 2.76 -1.51
N GLY A 39 -16.07 3.27 -0.84
CA GLY A 39 -14.73 2.78 -0.98
C GLY A 39 -14.58 1.72 0.09
N ASP A 40 -14.72 0.46 -0.28
CA ASP A 40 -14.27 -0.63 0.57
C ASP A 40 -12.79 -0.36 0.86
N ILE A 41 -12.50 0.12 2.08
CA ILE A 41 -11.13 0.37 2.50
C ILE A 41 -10.49 -0.99 2.67
N ALA A 42 -9.49 -1.28 1.84
CA ALA A 42 -8.70 -2.48 1.98
C ALA A 42 -7.72 -2.33 3.16
N GLN A 43 -7.50 -3.41 3.88
CA GLN A 43 -6.51 -3.51 4.94
C GLN A 43 -5.46 -4.55 4.55
N ALA A 44 -4.19 -4.24 4.81
CA ALA A 44 -3.07 -5.15 4.59
C ALA A 44 -2.33 -5.41 5.89
N VAL A 45 -1.83 -6.62 6.02
CA VAL A 45 -0.80 -6.99 6.99
C VAL A 45 0.44 -7.45 6.27
N GLY A 46 1.59 -7.19 6.86
CA GLY A 46 2.88 -7.51 6.25
C GLY A 46 3.94 -7.72 7.32
N SER A 47 5.13 -8.03 6.89
CA SER A 47 6.26 -8.29 7.76
C SER A 47 7.56 -7.71 7.23
N GLY A 48 8.55 -7.66 8.09
CA GLY A 48 9.92 -7.28 7.77
C GLY A 48 10.88 -7.65 8.88
N LEU A 49 12.15 -7.41 8.65
CA LEU A 49 13.22 -7.73 9.60
C LEU A 49 13.77 -6.48 10.27
N ILE A 50 13.75 -6.42 11.59
CA ILE A 50 14.50 -5.45 12.38
C ILE A 50 15.53 -6.22 13.22
N ASN A 51 16.81 -5.95 13.00
CA ASN A 51 17.91 -6.61 13.71
C ASN A 51 17.86 -8.16 13.62
N GLY A 52 17.38 -8.68 12.48
CA GLY A 52 17.24 -10.11 12.25
C GLY A 52 16.00 -10.75 12.88
N GLN A 53 15.11 -9.97 13.49
CA GLN A 53 13.84 -10.44 14.03
C GLN A 53 12.68 -10.07 13.12
N LEU A 54 11.75 -10.98 12.91
CA LEU A 54 10.50 -10.73 12.21
C LEU A 54 9.60 -9.82 13.02
N VAL A 55 9.07 -8.78 12.37
CA VAL A 55 8.14 -7.82 12.95
C VAL A 55 6.98 -7.62 11.97
N GLY A 56 5.76 -7.59 12.51
CA GLY A 56 4.55 -7.39 11.71
C GLY A 56 4.12 -5.94 11.63
N TYR A 57 3.48 -5.60 10.52
CA TYR A 57 2.96 -4.27 10.20
C TYR A 57 1.54 -4.36 9.65
N THR A 58 0.78 -3.27 9.74
CA THR A 58 -0.53 -3.15 9.11
C THR A 58 -0.69 -1.76 8.50
N ALA A 59 -1.46 -1.69 7.43
CA ALA A 59 -1.81 -0.45 6.76
C ALA A 59 -3.16 -0.57 6.05
N PHE A 60 -3.71 0.58 5.64
CA PHE A 60 -4.95 0.68 4.90
C PHE A 60 -4.70 1.35 3.55
N GLY A 61 -5.57 1.06 2.59
CA GLY A 61 -5.59 1.71 1.29
C GLY A 61 -6.99 1.74 0.68
N PRO A 62 -7.22 2.57 -0.34
CA PRO A 62 -8.51 2.64 -1.03
C PRO A 62 -8.84 1.36 -1.82
N ASP A 63 -7.85 0.53 -2.07
CA ASP A 63 -7.96 -0.76 -2.74
C ASP A 63 -6.84 -1.70 -2.25
N ASP A 64 -6.87 -2.95 -2.68
CA ASP A 64 -5.92 -3.99 -2.28
C ASP A 64 -4.47 -3.64 -2.66
N ASP A 65 -4.25 -3.12 -3.85
CA ASP A 65 -2.90 -2.75 -4.32
C ASP A 65 -2.32 -1.59 -3.51
N ALA A 66 -3.13 -0.59 -3.22
CA ALA A 66 -2.73 0.55 -2.40
C ALA A 66 -2.46 0.15 -0.94
N ALA A 67 -3.29 -0.74 -0.36
CA ALA A 67 -3.07 -1.27 0.99
C ALA A 67 -1.78 -2.10 1.06
N ALA A 68 -1.54 -2.97 0.07
CA ALA A 68 -0.32 -3.75 -0.04
C ALA A 68 0.92 -2.86 -0.13
N ALA A 69 0.88 -1.81 -0.97
CA ALA A 69 1.97 -0.86 -1.09
C ALA A 69 2.18 -0.05 0.22
N ALA A 70 1.09 0.32 0.88
CA ALA A 70 1.14 1.09 2.12
C ALA A 70 1.79 0.30 3.27
N VAL A 71 1.48 -0.99 3.43
CA VAL A 71 2.09 -1.81 4.50
C VAL A 71 3.60 -1.99 4.28
N VAL A 72 4.04 -2.15 3.04
CA VAL A 72 5.48 -2.19 2.70
C VAL A 72 6.13 -0.85 3.04
N ALA A 73 5.51 0.28 2.68
CA ALA A 73 6.05 1.61 3.00
C ALA A 73 6.13 1.87 4.52
N VAL A 74 5.14 1.42 5.31
CA VAL A 74 5.17 1.51 6.78
C VAL A 74 6.33 0.69 7.35
N CYS A 75 6.54 -0.52 6.85
CA CYS A 75 7.65 -1.39 7.26
C CYS A 75 9.01 -0.74 6.95
N GLU A 76 9.21 -0.22 5.74
CA GLU A 76 10.44 0.47 5.33
C GLU A 76 10.70 1.74 6.15
N ALA A 77 9.65 2.54 6.41
CA ALA A 77 9.74 3.74 7.23
C ALA A 77 10.13 3.44 8.69
N ALA A 78 9.79 2.25 9.19
CA ALA A 78 10.23 1.75 10.50
C ALA A 78 11.70 1.30 10.51
N GLY A 79 12.39 1.31 9.37
CA GLY A 79 13.78 0.88 9.24
C GLY A 79 13.94 -0.64 9.11
N ALA A 80 12.86 -1.36 8.86
CA ALA A 80 12.90 -2.77 8.61
C ALA A 80 13.45 -3.09 7.21
N GLN A 81 13.97 -4.28 7.04
CA GLN A 81 14.46 -4.82 5.79
C GLN A 81 13.55 -5.98 5.32
N GLN A 82 13.64 -6.31 4.03
CA GLN A 82 12.85 -7.42 3.44
C GLN A 82 11.35 -7.27 3.70
N CYS A 83 10.85 -6.04 3.56
CA CYS A 83 9.45 -5.73 3.78
C CYS A 83 8.54 -6.40 2.75
N THR A 84 7.49 -7.04 3.22
CA THR A 84 6.51 -7.75 2.40
C THR A 84 5.09 -7.37 2.78
N SER A 85 4.16 -7.49 1.83
CA SER A 85 2.74 -7.56 2.09
C SER A 85 2.34 -9.03 2.07
N ASP A 86 1.86 -9.53 3.19
CA ASP A 86 1.63 -10.95 3.39
C ASP A 86 0.18 -11.36 3.14
N GLU A 87 -0.77 -10.49 3.52
CA GLU A 87 -2.19 -10.66 3.24
C GLU A 87 -2.90 -9.31 3.10
N VAL A 88 -3.91 -9.25 2.24
CA VAL A 88 -4.75 -8.07 2.01
C VAL A 88 -6.21 -8.52 1.95
N SER A 89 -7.12 -7.74 2.51
CA SER A 89 -8.55 -7.98 2.38
C SER A 89 -9.34 -6.67 2.38
N ASN A 90 -10.37 -6.62 1.54
CA ASN A 90 -11.43 -5.63 1.54
C ASN A 90 -12.80 -6.23 1.94
N ASP A 91 -12.84 -7.53 2.26
CA ASP A 91 -14.04 -8.33 2.50
C ASP A 91 -14.46 -8.40 3.98
N ARG A 92 -13.95 -7.54 4.85
CA ARG A 92 -14.18 -7.57 6.30
C ARG A 92 -13.82 -8.91 6.95
N LEU A 93 -12.78 -9.54 6.45
CA LEU A 93 -12.19 -10.72 7.06
C LEU A 93 -11.10 -10.32 8.06
N CYS A 94 -10.88 -11.15 9.05
CA CYS A 94 -9.63 -11.13 9.79
C CYS A 94 -8.49 -11.50 8.85
N ILE A 95 -7.44 -10.72 8.84
CA ILE A 95 -6.20 -11.03 8.10
C ILE A 95 -5.04 -11.14 9.07
N MET A 96 -4.07 -11.99 8.74
CA MET A 96 -2.98 -12.31 9.64
C MET A 96 -1.68 -12.53 8.88
N SER A 97 -0.59 -12.07 9.47
CA SER A 97 0.78 -12.45 9.09
C SER A 97 1.36 -13.30 10.20
N ILE A 98 1.87 -14.48 9.86
CA ILE A 98 2.57 -15.39 10.75
C ILE A 98 3.99 -15.63 10.26
N GLY A 99 4.91 -15.89 11.15
CA GLY A 99 6.29 -16.15 10.75
C GLY A 99 7.09 -16.90 11.82
N ASP A 100 8.16 -17.52 11.36
CA ASP A 100 9.13 -18.21 12.19
C ASP A 100 10.52 -17.60 11.97
N SER A 101 11.05 -16.95 13.00
CA SER A 101 12.36 -16.29 12.93
C SER A 101 13.52 -17.27 12.78
N THR A 102 13.34 -18.55 13.10
CA THR A 102 14.39 -19.57 12.96
C THR A 102 14.55 -20.05 11.53
N THR A 103 13.45 -20.11 10.79
CA THR A 103 13.43 -20.53 9.38
C THR A 103 13.40 -19.33 8.43
N GLY A 104 12.97 -18.17 8.90
CA GLY A 104 12.69 -16.98 8.08
C GLY A 104 11.41 -17.13 7.25
N GLY A 105 10.62 -18.18 7.47
CA GLY A 105 9.35 -18.39 6.76
C GLY A 105 8.29 -17.42 7.24
N VAL A 106 7.54 -16.86 6.29
CA VAL A 106 6.39 -15.96 6.53
C VAL A 106 5.22 -16.40 5.68
N ALA A 107 4.02 -16.28 6.19
CA ALA A 107 2.78 -16.52 5.43
C ALA A 107 1.66 -15.61 5.89
N GLY A 108 0.82 -15.19 4.93
CA GLY A 108 -0.42 -14.49 5.20
C GLY A 108 -1.62 -15.42 5.10
N GLY A 109 -2.69 -15.07 5.81
CA GLY A 109 -3.94 -15.78 5.77
C GLY A 109 -5.12 -14.90 6.10
N ALA A 110 -6.30 -15.29 5.62
CA ALA A 110 -7.56 -14.61 5.83
C ALA A 110 -8.66 -15.57 6.30
N GLY A 111 -9.56 -15.07 7.14
CA GLY A 111 -10.66 -15.88 7.66
C GLY A 111 -11.72 -15.04 8.36
N ARG A 112 -12.82 -15.65 8.74
CA ARG A 112 -13.88 -14.96 9.49
C ARG A 112 -13.49 -14.68 10.94
N THR A 113 -12.58 -15.44 11.45
CA THR A 113 -12.02 -15.32 12.79
C THR A 113 -10.50 -15.34 12.71
N GLU A 114 -9.81 -14.96 13.79
CA GLU A 114 -8.35 -15.07 13.85
C GLU A 114 -7.87 -16.53 13.71
N ASP A 115 -8.61 -17.48 14.30
CA ASP A 115 -8.29 -18.90 14.19
C ASP A 115 -8.39 -19.40 12.75
N ASP A 116 -9.43 -18.97 12.01
CA ASP A 116 -9.58 -19.29 10.58
C ASP A 116 -8.45 -18.66 9.75
N ALA A 117 -8.09 -17.40 10.03
CA ALA A 117 -7.01 -16.70 9.34
C ALA A 117 -5.64 -17.39 9.62
N TYR A 118 -5.40 -17.81 10.85
CA TYR A 118 -4.21 -18.58 11.19
C TYR A 118 -4.15 -19.93 10.46
N ALA A 119 -5.25 -20.67 10.46
CA ALA A 119 -5.32 -21.95 9.76
C ALA A 119 -5.10 -21.81 8.24
N ASP A 120 -5.67 -20.74 7.64
CA ASP A 120 -5.44 -20.42 6.23
C ASP A 120 -3.97 -20.08 5.94
N ALA A 121 -3.34 -19.25 6.79
CA ALA A 121 -1.92 -18.92 6.65
C ALA A 121 -1.02 -20.16 6.71
N VAL A 122 -1.27 -21.08 7.65
CA VAL A 122 -0.52 -22.34 7.76
C VAL A 122 -0.74 -23.21 6.52
N ALA A 123 -1.98 -23.32 6.04
CA ALA A 123 -2.29 -24.10 4.84
C ALA A 123 -1.61 -23.54 3.59
N ARG A 124 -1.58 -22.20 3.43
CA ARG A 124 -0.89 -21.52 2.32
C ARG A 124 0.62 -21.71 2.40
N ALA A 125 1.22 -21.61 3.58
CA ALA A 125 2.64 -21.87 3.78
C ALA A 125 3.01 -23.31 3.37
N ALA A 126 2.21 -24.29 3.77
CA ALA A 126 2.41 -25.68 3.39
C ALA A 126 2.29 -25.88 1.87
N ALA A 127 1.29 -25.25 1.22
CA ALA A 127 1.10 -25.33 -0.23
C ALA A 127 2.24 -24.67 -1.01
N ALA A 128 2.82 -23.59 -0.47
CA ALA A 128 3.96 -22.87 -1.05
C ALA A 128 5.33 -23.50 -0.75
N ASN A 129 5.37 -24.58 0.03
CA ASN A 129 6.60 -25.17 0.58
C ASN A 129 7.45 -24.17 1.39
N THR A 130 6.82 -23.20 2.02
CA THR A 130 7.49 -22.24 2.90
C THR A 130 7.73 -22.92 4.25
N PRO A 131 8.98 -22.98 4.73
CA PRO A 131 9.29 -23.69 5.96
C PRO A 131 8.82 -22.87 7.18
N LEU A 132 7.68 -23.21 7.72
CA LEU A 132 7.24 -22.78 9.06
C LEU A 132 7.61 -23.85 10.07
N GLY A 133 8.31 -23.47 11.10
CA GLY A 133 8.76 -24.36 12.17
C GLY A 133 7.88 -24.26 13.42
N PRO A 134 8.30 -24.94 14.50
CA PRO A 134 7.55 -24.95 15.76
C PRO A 134 7.54 -23.58 16.48
N GLU A 135 8.45 -22.69 16.12
CA GLU A 135 8.55 -21.33 16.67
C GLU A 135 7.73 -20.30 15.87
N THR A 136 6.75 -20.79 15.10
CA THR A 136 5.85 -19.91 14.35
C THR A 136 4.97 -19.10 15.29
N VAL A 137 4.97 -17.79 15.12
CA VAL A 137 4.19 -16.83 15.91
C VAL A 137 3.36 -15.93 15.02
N VAL A 138 2.30 -15.35 15.56
CA VAL A 138 1.57 -14.27 14.92
C VAL A 138 2.41 -13.01 14.98
N LEU A 139 2.73 -12.45 13.81
CA LEU A 139 3.47 -11.21 13.67
C LEU A 139 2.53 -9.99 13.69
N MET A 140 1.40 -10.11 13.01
CA MET A 140 0.34 -9.11 12.97
C MET A 140 -1.00 -9.80 12.71
N SER A 141 -2.03 -9.32 13.39
CA SER A 141 -3.43 -9.69 13.16
C SER A 141 -4.28 -8.43 13.07
N ALA A 142 -5.21 -8.42 12.15
CA ALA A 142 -6.15 -7.32 11.96
C ALA A 142 -7.52 -7.88 11.62
N CYS A 143 -8.50 -7.57 12.47
CA CYS A 143 -9.92 -7.91 12.27
C CYS A 143 -10.75 -6.63 12.15
N PRO A 144 -11.86 -6.63 11.36
CA PRO A 144 -12.78 -5.51 11.21
C PRO A 144 -13.46 -5.13 12.51
#